data_98061cdd4e584765b4aa5506ebb676c2
#
_entry.id   98061cdd4e584765b4aa5506ebb676c2
#
_cell.length_a   1.000
_cell.length_b   1.000
_cell.length_c   1.000
_cell.angle_alpha   90.00
_cell.angle_beta   90.00
_cell.angle_gamma   90.00
#
_symmetry.space_group_name_H-M   'P 1'
#
loop_
_entity.id
_entity.type
_entity.pdbx_description
1 polymer ?
#
loop_
_entity_poly.entity_id
_entity_poly.type
_entity_poly.pdbx_seq_one_letter_code
_entity_poly.pdbx_strand_id
1 'polypeptide(L)'
;EQQDTSSARLSRMLGTAPDVPSVPSMSPGDPIAKEFLSINRLVAGEPGQPTALDPILLMVSDLQQEIDASGGDAVAAMAAGGGPAARRVRGEARRQPEPVRTWMTSLSGGSQALAASSARSELAGRYNDSVLAECRRLIAGRYPFERNSTNDVAIDDFGRVFGYGGIFDTFFTQNLSAFVDRTGGQWRLKSGASVRVSSTALRQ
;
A
#
# COMPACT_ATOMS: atom_id res chain seq x y z
N GLU A 1 -23.70 -28.05 11.18
CA GLU A 1 -22.45 -27.22 11.25
C GLU A 1 -22.91 -25.76 11.23
N GLN A 2 -22.95 -25.17 12.39
CA GLN A 2 -23.36 -23.78 12.59
C GLN A 2 -22.22 -22.89 12.11
N GLN A 3 -22.39 -22.20 10.98
CA GLN A 3 -21.40 -21.24 10.48
C GLN A 3 -21.23 -20.13 11.52
N ASP A 4 -20.04 -20.09 12.11
CA ASP A 4 -19.63 -19.03 13.04
C ASP A 4 -19.54 -17.71 12.26
N THR A 5 -20.53 -16.86 12.40
CA THR A 5 -20.51 -15.50 11.83
C THR A 5 -19.41 -14.66 12.49
N SER A 6 -18.82 -13.73 11.76
CA SER A 6 -17.76 -12.86 12.28
C SER A 6 -18.19 -12.06 13.51
N SER A 7 -19.46 -11.71 13.62
CA SER A 7 -20.05 -11.06 14.79
C SER A 7 -20.08 -11.99 16.02
N ALA A 8 -20.33 -13.29 15.83
CA ALA A 8 -20.28 -14.28 16.92
C ALA A 8 -18.83 -14.52 17.40
N ARG A 9 -17.84 -14.45 16.50
CA ARG A 9 -16.41 -14.52 16.86
C ARG A 9 -15.96 -13.30 17.66
N LEU A 10 -16.36 -12.09 17.24
CA LEU A 10 -16.08 -10.85 17.96
C LEU A 10 -16.69 -10.85 19.36
N SER A 11 -17.93 -11.31 19.51
CA SER A 11 -18.59 -11.44 20.82
C SER A 11 -17.86 -12.43 21.74
N ARG A 12 -17.29 -13.52 21.19
CA ARG A 12 -16.47 -14.46 21.97
C ARG A 12 -15.10 -13.89 22.34
N MET A 13 -14.46 -13.09 21.46
CA MET A 13 -13.15 -12.48 21.73
C MET A 13 -13.23 -11.36 22.77
N LEU A 14 -14.35 -10.63 22.79
CA LEU A 14 -14.58 -9.55 23.77
C LEU A 14 -14.99 -10.08 25.15
N GLY A 15 -15.12 -11.40 25.31
CA GLY A 15 -15.59 -12.04 26.52
C GLY A 15 -17.08 -11.77 26.72
N THR A 16 -17.77 -12.68 27.37
CA THR A 16 -19.13 -12.44 27.89
C THR A 16 -19.03 -11.27 28.86
N ALA A 17 -19.34 -10.06 28.38
CA ALA A 17 -19.50 -8.91 29.25
C ALA A 17 -20.53 -9.30 30.32
N PRO A 18 -20.22 -9.16 31.62
CA PRO A 18 -21.21 -9.39 32.65
C PRO A 18 -22.36 -8.44 32.38
N ASP A 19 -23.55 -8.97 32.17
CA ASP A 19 -24.83 -8.26 32.11
C ASP A 19 -24.72 -6.81 31.62
N VAL A 20 -24.54 -6.64 30.33
CA VAL A 20 -24.75 -5.30 29.73
C VAL A 20 -26.24 -5.04 29.96
N PRO A 21 -26.59 -4.02 30.78
CA PRO A 21 -27.97 -3.66 30.98
C PRO A 21 -28.61 -3.53 29.60
N SER A 22 -29.70 -4.23 29.35
CA SER A 22 -30.44 -4.21 28.10
C SER A 22 -30.52 -2.76 27.63
N VAL A 23 -29.86 -2.45 26.51
CA VAL A 23 -29.86 -1.09 25.95
C VAL A 23 -31.31 -0.66 25.91
N PRO A 24 -31.70 0.41 26.62
CA PRO A 24 -33.10 0.82 26.67
C PRO A 24 -33.55 0.94 25.22
N SER A 25 -34.69 0.31 24.91
CA SER A 25 -35.28 0.33 23.57
C SER A 25 -35.52 1.79 23.20
N MET A 26 -34.55 2.37 22.47
CA MET A 26 -34.60 3.78 22.09
C MET A 26 -35.80 3.96 21.17
N SER A 27 -36.77 4.78 21.61
CA SER A 27 -37.94 5.08 20.80
C SER A 27 -37.53 5.73 19.48
N PRO A 28 -38.15 5.37 18.35
CA PRO A 28 -37.77 5.92 17.04
C PRO A 28 -37.79 7.45 16.91
N GLY A 29 -38.34 8.13 17.92
CA GLY A 29 -38.41 9.60 17.97
C GLY A 29 -37.30 10.29 18.77
N ASP A 30 -36.44 9.53 19.45
CA ASP A 30 -35.33 10.10 20.23
C ASP A 30 -34.29 10.75 19.31
N PRO A 31 -33.92 12.04 19.52
CA PRO A 31 -32.87 12.71 18.74
C PRO A 31 -31.57 11.93 18.74
N ILE A 32 -31.19 11.33 19.87
CA ILE A 32 -29.95 10.53 19.98
C ILE A 32 -30.06 9.26 19.13
N ALA A 33 -31.22 8.57 19.17
CA ALA A 33 -31.45 7.38 18.35
C ALA A 33 -31.31 7.66 16.86
N LYS A 34 -31.70 8.83 16.38
CA LYS A 34 -31.60 9.24 14.97
C LYS A 34 -30.16 9.38 14.51
N GLU A 35 -29.27 9.92 15.34
CA GLU A 35 -27.85 10.07 15.02
C GLU A 35 -27.16 8.68 14.88
N PHE A 36 -27.58 7.69 15.66
CA PHE A 36 -27.00 6.34 15.62
C PHE A 36 -27.74 5.36 14.70
N LEU A 37 -28.82 5.79 14.04
CA LEU A 37 -29.63 4.91 13.17
C LEU A 37 -28.80 4.26 12.06
N SER A 38 -27.88 5.01 11.46
CA SER A 38 -27.03 4.52 10.36
C SER A 38 -26.06 3.45 10.83
N ILE A 39 -25.50 3.60 12.03
CA ILE A 39 -24.59 2.63 12.65
C ILE A 39 -25.36 1.41 13.12
N ASN A 40 -26.51 1.63 13.77
CA ASN A 40 -27.36 0.54 14.24
C ASN A 40 -27.80 -0.38 13.08
N ARG A 41 -28.09 0.18 11.90
CA ARG A 41 -28.45 -0.60 10.71
C ARG A 41 -27.31 -1.49 10.21
N LEU A 42 -26.05 -1.15 10.46
CA LEU A 42 -24.90 -1.98 10.07
C LEU A 42 -24.79 -3.24 10.93
N VAL A 43 -25.16 -3.14 12.21
CA VAL A 43 -25.07 -4.24 13.17
C VAL A 43 -26.42 -4.91 13.42
N ALA A 44 -27.53 -4.26 13.06
CA ALA A 44 -28.86 -4.83 13.20
C ALA A 44 -29.04 -5.98 12.20
N GLY A 45 -29.29 -7.16 12.71
CA GLY A 45 -29.58 -8.36 11.95
C GLY A 45 -30.36 -9.35 12.83
N GLU A 46 -30.99 -10.32 12.19
CA GLU A 46 -31.59 -11.43 12.92
C GLU A 46 -30.52 -12.41 13.41
N PRO A 47 -30.70 -13.09 14.53
CA PRO A 47 -29.74 -14.08 15.01
C PRO A 47 -29.44 -15.14 13.95
N GLY A 48 -28.14 -15.29 13.59
CA GLY A 48 -27.71 -16.25 12.60
C GLY A 48 -27.73 -15.76 11.13
N GLN A 49 -28.22 -14.55 10.87
CA GLN A 49 -28.17 -13.93 9.55
C GLN A 49 -26.96 -12.98 9.43
N PRO A 50 -26.33 -12.89 8.25
CA PRO A 50 -25.25 -11.93 8.04
C PRO A 50 -25.76 -10.49 8.16
N THR A 51 -24.99 -9.67 8.86
CA THR A 51 -25.27 -8.24 9.00
C THR A 51 -24.62 -7.44 7.88
N ALA A 52 -25.00 -6.18 7.70
CA ALA A 52 -24.33 -5.28 6.76
C ALA A 52 -22.85 -5.00 7.12
N LEU A 53 -22.45 -5.29 8.37
CA LEU A 53 -21.07 -5.18 8.85
C LEU A 53 -20.19 -6.36 8.38
N ASP A 54 -20.75 -7.55 8.19
CA ASP A 54 -19.98 -8.75 7.87
C ASP A 54 -19.15 -8.62 6.57
N PRO A 55 -19.68 -8.08 5.45
CA PRO A 55 -18.88 -7.82 4.26
C PRO A 55 -17.71 -6.86 4.50
N ILE A 56 -17.90 -5.88 5.39
CA ILE A 56 -16.84 -4.92 5.75
C ILE A 56 -15.72 -5.64 6.50
N LEU A 57 -16.06 -6.49 7.45
CA LEU A 57 -15.09 -7.30 8.21
C LEU A 57 -14.31 -8.26 7.29
N LEU A 58 -14.97 -8.87 6.31
CA LEU A 58 -14.31 -9.70 5.32
C LEU A 58 -13.32 -8.89 4.48
N MET A 59 -13.67 -7.67 4.05
CA MET A 59 -12.76 -6.79 3.33
C MET A 59 -11.54 -6.38 4.18
N VAL A 60 -11.73 -6.18 5.48
CA VAL A 60 -10.63 -5.90 6.41
C VAL A 60 -9.72 -7.12 6.57
N SER A 61 -10.29 -8.31 6.67
CA SER A 61 -9.52 -9.57 6.70
C SER A 61 -8.72 -9.78 5.41
N ASP A 62 -9.33 -9.54 4.23
CA ASP A 62 -8.64 -9.58 2.94
C ASP A 62 -7.47 -8.60 2.90
N LEU A 63 -7.68 -7.39 3.43
CA LEU A 63 -6.63 -6.37 3.51
C LEU A 63 -5.48 -6.80 4.43
N GLN A 64 -5.78 -7.41 5.56
CA GLN A 64 -4.77 -7.96 6.46
C GLN A 64 -3.97 -9.05 5.75
N GLN A 65 -4.63 -10.00 5.10
CA GLN A 65 -3.96 -11.06 4.33
C GLN A 65 -3.07 -10.48 3.21
N GLU A 66 -3.53 -9.43 2.54
CA GLU A 66 -2.75 -8.74 1.52
C GLU A 66 -1.48 -8.11 2.12
N ILE A 67 -1.57 -7.47 3.29
CA ILE A 67 -0.43 -6.89 4.00
C ILE A 67 0.56 -7.97 4.40
N ASP A 68 0.08 -9.08 4.96
CA ASP A 68 0.92 -10.20 5.42
C ASP A 68 1.61 -10.90 4.24
N ALA A 69 0.92 -11.00 3.10
CA ALA A 69 1.45 -11.60 1.87
C ALA A 69 2.40 -10.68 1.08
N SER A 70 2.39 -9.38 1.32
CA SER A 70 3.11 -8.39 0.50
C SER A 70 4.63 -8.38 0.68
N GLY A 71 5.22 -9.39 1.34
CA GLY A 71 6.68 -9.54 1.46
C GLY A 71 7.42 -9.74 0.14
N GLY A 72 6.73 -9.98 -1.00
CA GLY A 72 7.37 -10.31 -2.27
C GLY A 72 7.13 -9.34 -3.44
N ASP A 73 6.12 -8.46 -3.38
CA ASP A 73 5.71 -7.65 -4.54
C ASP A 73 5.24 -6.23 -4.16
N ALA A 74 5.82 -5.68 -3.09
CA ALA A 74 5.48 -4.35 -2.58
C ALA A 74 5.70 -3.25 -3.63
N VAL A 75 6.71 -3.43 -4.51
CA VAL A 75 7.03 -2.48 -5.59
C VAL A 75 5.92 -2.44 -6.63
N ALA A 76 5.42 -3.59 -7.08
CA ALA A 76 4.30 -3.66 -8.02
C ALA A 76 3.00 -3.15 -7.40
N ALA A 77 2.72 -3.49 -6.14
CA ALA A 77 1.57 -2.96 -5.40
C ALA A 77 1.61 -1.43 -5.28
N MET A 78 2.79 -0.85 -5.01
CA MET A 78 2.98 0.59 -4.97
C MET A 78 2.76 1.24 -6.35
N ALA A 79 3.26 0.64 -7.43
CA ALA A 79 3.08 1.12 -8.80
C ALA A 79 1.60 1.13 -9.21
N ALA A 80 0.81 0.18 -8.71
CA ALA A 80 -0.63 0.08 -8.94
C ALA A 80 -1.48 1.00 -8.06
N GLY A 81 -0.86 1.82 -7.18
CA GLY A 81 -1.59 2.72 -6.26
C GLY A 81 -2.23 2.01 -5.07
N GLY A 82 -1.64 0.92 -4.63
CA GLY A 82 -2.08 0.03 -3.56
C GLY A 82 -2.58 -1.31 -4.07
N GLY A 83 -2.63 -2.31 -3.20
CA GLY A 83 -3.10 -3.63 -3.54
C GLY A 83 -4.61 -3.70 -3.83
N PRO A 84 -5.10 -4.82 -4.37
CA PRO A 84 -6.51 -4.98 -4.74
C PRO A 84 -7.47 -4.85 -3.53
N ALA A 85 -7.10 -5.38 -2.36
CA ALA A 85 -7.94 -5.28 -1.16
C ALA A 85 -8.02 -3.83 -0.66
N ALA A 86 -6.91 -3.09 -0.62
CA ALA A 86 -6.89 -1.68 -0.24
C ALA A 86 -7.77 -0.81 -1.17
N ARG A 87 -7.78 -1.11 -2.48
CA ARG A 87 -8.65 -0.41 -3.43
C ARG A 87 -10.12 -0.72 -3.21
N ARG A 88 -10.49 -1.99 -2.91
CA ARG A 88 -11.86 -2.38 -2.57
C ARG A 88 -12.35 -1.69 -1.31
N VAL A 89 -11.57 -1.71 -0.23
CA VAL A 89 -11.87 -1.02 1.03
C VAL A 89 -12.13 0.46 0.79
N ARG A 90 -11.29 1.14 0.00
CA ARG A 90 -11.46 2.57 -0.34
C ARG A 90 -12.71 2.83 -1.17
N GLY A 91 -13.03 1.95 -2.11
CA GLY A 91 -14.24 2.05 -2.92
C GLY A 91 -15.50 1.94 -2.06
N GLU A 92 -15.53 0.98 -1.14
CA GLU A 92 -16.66 0.74 -0.26
C GLU A 92 -16.80 1.81 0.83
N ALA A 93 -15.69 2.35 1.33
CA ALA A 93 -15.71 3.43 2.34
C ALA A 93 -16.61 4.61 1.94
N ARG A 94 -16.68 4.93 0.64
CA ARG A 94 -17.52 6.04 0.14
C ARG A 94 -19.02 5.82 0.33
N ARG A 95 -19.44 4.56 0.50
CA ARG A 95 -20.85 4.18 0.67
C ARG A 95 -21.27 4.07 2.13
N GLN A 96 -20.29 4.02 3.02
CA GLN A 96 -20.52 3.80 4.43
C GLN A 96 -20.85 5.11 5.17
N PRO A 97 -21.67 5.05 6.22
CA PRO A 97 -21.92 6.18 7.12
C PRO A 97 -20.69 6.50 7.98
N GLU A 98 -20.65 7.71 8.54
CA GLU A 98 -19.69 8.02 9.60
C GLU A 98 -20.05 7.27 10.90
N PRO A 99 -19.07 6.83 11.68
CA PRO A 99 -17.60 6.98 11.54
C PRO A 99 -16.93 5.88 10.70
N VAL A 100 -17.69 4.90 10.18
CA VAL A 100 -17.16 3.73 9.44
C VAL A 100 -16.41 4.18 8.18
N ARG A 101 -16.91 5.19 7.48
CA ARG A 101 -16.24 5.79 6.33
C ARG A 101 -14.85 6.28 6.67
N THR A 102 -14.72 7.03 7.74
CA THR A 102 -13.44 7.57 8.21
C THR A 102 -12.47 6.44 8.58
N TRP A 103 -12.93 5.40 9.27
CA TRP A 103 -12.09 4.25 9.63
C TRP A 103 -11.60 3.49 8.40
N MET A 104 -12.48 3.15 7.48
CA MET A 104 -12.11 2.43 6.26
C MET A 104 -11.15 3.25 5.40
N THR A 105 -11.35 4.56 5.32
CA THR A 105 -10.44 5.47 4.59
C THR A 105 -9.07 5.51 5.24
N SER A 106 -9.02 5.65 6.56
CA SER A 106 -7.76 5.65 7.33
C SER A 106 -7.03 4.32 7.21
N LEU A 107 -7.76 3.20 7.31
CA LEU A 107 -7.20 1.85 7.17
C LEU A 107 -6.58 1.64 5.79
N SER A 108 -7.31 2.00 4.72
CA SER A 108 -6.79 1.89 3.36
C SER A 108 -5.61 2.83 3.09
N GLY A 109 -5.59 4.00 3.72
CA GLY A 109 -4.47 4.95 3.64
C GLY A 109 -3.23 4.43 4.39
N GLY A 110 -3.43 3.89 5.58
CA GLY A 110 -2.37 3.26 6.37
C GLY A 110 -1.73 2.07 5.68
N SER A 111 -2.53 1.19 5.10
CA SER A 111 -2.02 0.04 4.33
C SER A 111 -1.20 0.47 3.11
N GLN A 112 -1.61 1.53 2.42
CA GLN A 112 -0.82 2.09 1.31
C GLN A 112 0.50 2.71 1.77
N ALA A 113 0.49 3.43 2.90
CA ALA A 113 1.71 4.00 3.45
C ALA A 113 2.70 2.90 3.85
N LEU A 114 2.21 1.81 4.44
CA LEU A 114 3.02 0.64 4.78
C LEU A 114 3.60 -0.01 3.52
N ALA A 115 2.77 -0.30 2.51
CA ALA A 115 3.22 -0.86 1.24
C ALA A 115 4.25 0.01 0.54
N ALA A 116 4.06 1.34 0.55
CA ALA A 116 5.03 2.29 0.00
C ALA A 116 6.36 2.32 0.78
N SER A 117 6.32 2.12 2.09
CA SER A 117 7.52 2.00 2.93
C SER A 117 8.29 0.73 2.61
N SER A 118 7.61 -0.41 2.56
CA SER A 118 8.20 -1.71 2.22
C SER A 118 8.79 -1.70 0.81
N ALA A 119 8.07 -1.16 -0.17
CA ALA A 119 8.56 -1.04 -1.54
C ALA A 119 9.82 -0.18 -1.66
N ARG A 120 9.91 0.93 -0.91
CA ARG A 120 11.13 1.76 -0.89
C ARG A 120 12.31 1.02 -0.28
N SER A 121 12.10 0.29 0.80
CA SER A 121 13.14 -0.53 1.43
C SER A 121 13.63 -1.61 0.48
N GLU A 122 12.73 -2.28 -0.19
CA GLU A 122 13.05 -3.32 -1.18
C GLU A 122 13.80 -2.75 -2.40
N LEU A 123 13.34 -1.60 -2.95
CA LEU A 123 14.05 -0.91 -4.03
C LEU A 123 15.45 -0.47 -3.62
N ALA A 124 15.62 0.03 -2.39
CA ALA A 124 16.92 0.42 -1.86
C ALA A 124 17.86 -0.79 -1.73
N GLY A 125 17.35 -1.92 -1.25
CA GLY A 125 18.11 -3.18 -1.21
C GLY A 125 18.55 -3.61 -2.61
N ARG A 126 17.62 -3.73 -3.54
CA ARG A 126 17.92 -4.09 -4.94
C ARG A 126 18.93 -3.14 -5.60
N TYR A 127 18.79 -1.83 -5.35
CA TYR A 127 19.74 -0.83 -5.85
C TYR A 127 21.14 -1.02 -5.28
N ASN A 128 21.24 -1.25 -3.96
CA ASN A 128 22.52 -1.47 -3.30
C ASN A 128 23.21 -2.72 -3.84
N ASP A 129 22.46 -3.80 -4.02
CA ASP A 129 23.02 -5.10 -4.41
C ASP A 129 23.37 -5.16 -5.90
N SER A 130 22.53 -4.63 -6.77
CA SER A 130 22.71 -4.76 -8.21
C SER A 130 23.41 -3.57 -8.87
N VAL A 131 23.17 -2.34 -8.38
CA VAL A 131 23.73 -1.13 -9.00
C VAL A 131 24.96 -0.67 -8.25
N LEU A 132 24.80 -0.38 -6.95
CA LEU A 132 25.89 0.25 -6.18
C LEU A 132 27.09 -0.68 -6.01
N ALA A 133 26.86 -1.97 -5.80
CA ALA A 133 27.94 -2.96 -5.70
C ALA A 133 28.77 -3.01 -7.01
N GLU A 134 28.10 -3.08 -8.15
CA GLU A 134 28.77 -3.11 -9.46
C GLU A 134 29.43 -1.77 -9.81
N CYS A 135 28.79 -0.63 -9.51
CA CYS A 135 29.40 0.69 -9.69
C CYS A 135 30.68 0.83 -8.87
N ARG A 136 30.67 0.38 -7.62
CA ARG A 136 31.89 0.39 -6.78
C ARG A 136 33.01 -0.44 -7.39
N ARG A 137 32.69 -1.58 -7.97
CA ARG A 137 33.67 -2.47 -8.59
C ARG A 137 34.23 -1.91 -9.88
N LEU A 138 33.40 -1.30 -10.73
CA LEU A 138 33.76 -0.94 -12.10
C LEU A 138 34.28 0.48 -12.23
N ILE A 139 33.72 1.46 -11.51
CA ILE A 139 33.97 2.88 -11.75
C ILE A 139 34.41 3.67 -10.51
N ALA A 140 34.24 3.15 -9.30
CA ALA A 140 34.63 3.90 -8.10
C ALA A 140 36.15 4.08 -8.03
N GLY A 141 36.58 5.24 -7.55
CA GLY A 141 38.00 5.58 -7.44
C GLY A 141 38.72 5.80 -8.80
N ARG A 142 37.96 5.89 -9.91
CA ARG A 142 38.55 6.11 -11.26
C ARG A 142 38.01 7.42 -11.88
N TYR A 143 38.84 8.05 -12.73
CA TYR A 143 38.44 9.23 -13.50
C TYR A 143 37.40 8.82 -14.57
N PRO A 144 36.36 9.59 -14.83
CA PRO A 144 36.07 10.95 -14.33
C PRO A 144 35.28 11.01 -13.02
N PHE A 145 34.92 9.89 -12.39
CA PHE A 145 34.10 9.87 -11.15
C PHE A 145 34.91 10.34 -9.92
N GLU A 146 36.21 10.06 -9.92
CA GLU A 146 37.15 10.59 -8.94
C GLU A 146 38.16 11.50 -9.68
N ARG A 147 38.03 12.82 -9.49
CA ARG A 147 38.80 13.81 -10.25
C ARG A 147 40.30 13.70 -10.10
N ASN A 148 40.77 13.27 -8.95
CA ASN A 148 42.22 13.18 -8.66
C ASN A 148 42.77 11.78 -8.95
N SER A 149 42.01 10.91 -9.54
CA SER A 149 42.45 9.57 -9.91
C SER A 149 43.35 9.63 -11.14
N THR A 150 44.44 8.88 -11.10
CA THR A 150 45.31 8.61 -12.23
C THR A 150 44.86 7.40 -13.05
N ASN A 151 43.84 6.70 -12.57
CA ASN A 151 43.28 5.53 -13.24
C ASN A 151 41.97 5.91 -13.94
N ASP A 152 41.88 5.72 -15.23
CA ASP A 152 40.69 5.96 -16.02
C ASP A 152 39.72 4.76 -15.92
N VAL A 153 38.43 5.03 -16.08
CA VAL A 153 37.43 3.99 -16.29
C VAL A 153 37.63 3.42 -17.70
N ALA A 154 37.73 2.10 -17.81
CA ALA A 154 37.74 1.46 -19.12
C ALA A 154 36.40 1.72 -19.85
N ILE A 155 36.48 1.93 -21.18
CA ILE A 155 35.31 2.20 -22.02
C ILE A 155 34.28 1.08 -21.93
N ASP A 156 34.73 -0.16 -21.84
CA ASP A 156 33.84 -1.33 -21.68
C ASP A 156 33.12 -1.31 -20.33
N ASP A 157 33.82 -0.96 -19.26
CA ASP A 157 33.21 -0.82 -17.92
C ASP A 157 32.20 0.33 -17.88
N PHE A 158 32.51 1.45 -18.53
CA PHE A 158 31.60 2.56 -18.70
C PHE A 158 30.32 2.12 -19.45
N GLY A 159 30.49 1.41 -20.57
CA GLY A 159 29.40 0.86 -21.36
C GLY A 159 28.54 -0.14 -20.58
N ARG A 160 29.16 -0.98 -19.77
CA ARG A 160 28.43 -1.93 -18.88
C ARG A 160 27.57 -1.22 -17.83
N VAL A 161 28.02 -0.08 -17.31
CA VAL A 161 27.28 0.68 -16.31
C VAL A 161 26.17 1.54 -16.94
N PHE A 162 26.52 2.34 -17.97
CA PHE A 162 25.65 3.40 -18.50
C PHE A 162 25.07 3.09 -19.90
N GLY A 163 25.56 2.07 -20.58
CA GLY A 163 25.11 1.72 -21.92
C GLY A 163 23.70 1.15 -21.95
N TYR A 164 23.14 1.05 -23.14
CA TYR A 164 21.86 0.38 -23.36
C TYR A 164 21.97 -1.10 -22.97
N GLY A 165 21.01 -1.58 -22.16
CA GLY A 165 21.08 -2.91 -21.56
C GLY A 165 22.13 -3.03 -20.43
N GLY A 166 22.79 -1.94 -20.06
CA GLY A 166 23.71 -1.88 -18.93
C GLY A 166 23.00 -1.89 -17.59
N ILE A 167 23.79 -1.75 -16.52
CA ILE A 167 23.30 -1.92 -15.14
C ILE A 167 22.17 -0.94 -14.81
N PHE A 168 22.34 0.35 -15.14
CA PHE A 168 21.31 1.36 -14.87
C PHE A 168 20.06 1.17 -15.71
N ASP A 169 20.20 0.86 -16.99
CA ASP A 169 19.07 0.64 -17.89
C ASP A 169 18.27 -0.60 -17.48
N THR A 170 18.96 -1.68 -17.14
CA THR A 170 18.35 -2.91 -16.63
C THR A 170 17.60 -2.66 -15.32
N PHE A 171 18.25 -1.99 -14.37
CA PHE A 171 17.60 -1.66 -13.09
C PHE A 171 16.36 -0.79 -13.28
N PHE A 172 16.46 0.25 -14.10
CA PHE A 172 15.34 1.12 -14.43
C PHE A 172 14.18 0.33 -15.06
N THR A 173 14.48 -0.47 -16.06
CA THR A 173 13.47 -1.23 -16.80
C THR A 173 12.75 -2.23 -15.91
N GLN A 174 13.47 -2.92 -15.05
CA GLN A 174 12.91 -3.95 -14.17
C GLN A 174 12.15 -3.36 -12.96
N ASN A 175 12.62 -2.26 -12.40
CA ASN A 175 12.14 -1.78 -11.10
C ASN A 175 11.40 -0.43 -11.15
N LEU A 176 11.69 0.43 -12.09
CA LEU A 176 11.19 1.82 -12.11
C LEU A 176 10.28 2.14 -13.29
N SER A 177 10.34 1.39 -14.38
CA SER A 177 9.57 1.67 -15.61
C SER A 177 8.06 1.69 -15.36
N ALA A 178 7.56 0.89 -14.40
CA ALA A 178 6.15 0.84 -14.04
C ALA A 178 5.63 2.15 -13.44
N PHE A 179 6.49 2.98 -12.86
CA PHE A 179 6.14 4.26 -12.24
C PHE A 179 6.19 5.45 -13.21
N VAL A 180 6.76 5.26 -14.40
CA VAL A 180 7.03 6.34 -15.35
C VAL A 180 6.13 6.21 -16.56
N ASP A 181 5.53 7.32 -16.96
CA ASP A 181 4.87 7.49 -18.24
C ASP A 181 5.89 8.06 -19.25
N ARG A 182 6.11 7.31 -20.32
CA ARG A 182 7.03 7.64 -21.42
C ARG A 182 6.32 7.93 -22.74
N THR A 183 5.00 8.03 -22.73
CA THR A 183 4.20 8.24 -23.95
C THR A 183 4.30 9.64 -24.52
N GLY A 184 4.76 10.60 -23.72
CA GLY A 184 5.00 11.99 -24.14
C GLY A 184 6.47 12.29 -24.42
N GLY A 185 6.75 13.46 -24.99
CA GLY A 185 8.13 13.95 -25.24
C GLY A 185 8.96 14.19 -23.95
N GLN A 186 8.35 14.12 -22.80
CA GLN A 186 8.99 14.22 -21.48
C GLN A 186 8.49 13.09 -20.59
N TRP A 187 9.39 12.47 -19.87
CA TRP A 187 9.08 11.45 -18.89
C TRP A 187 8.36 12.07 -17.68
N ARG A 188 7.28 11.45 -17.24
CA ARG A 188 6.49 11.90 -16.10
C ARG A 188 6.20 10.74 -15.17
N LEU A 189 6.11 11.00 -13.88
CA LEU A 189 5.61 10.01 -12.95
C LEU A 189 4.11 9.79 -13.20
N LYS A 190 3.69 8.54 -13.23
CA LYS A 190 2.28 8.18 -13.31
C LYS A 190 1.51 8.73 -12.13
N SER A 191 0.29 9.21 -12.37
CA SER A 191 -0.62 9.67 -11.32
C SER A 191 -0.89 8.53 -10.34
N GLY A 192 -0.67 8.77 -9.04
CA GLY A 192 -0.85 7.75 -8.00
C GLY A 192 0.42 6.99 -7.60
N ALA A 193 1.52 7.16 -8.31
CA ALA A 193 2.81 6.65 -7.85
C ALA A 193 3.21 7.39 -6.55
N SER A 194 3.29 6.67 -5.44
CA SER A 194 3.69 7.23 -4.12
C SER A 194 5.19 7.52 -4.03
N VAL A 195 5.87 7.64 -5.18
CA VAL A 195 7.29 7.97 -5.26
C VAL A 195 7.43 9.47 -5.31
N ARG A 196 8.04 10.05 -4.28
CA ARG A 196 8.49 11.45 -4.33
C ARG A 196 9.87 11.48 -4.96
N VAL A 197 9.95 11.81 -6.22
CA VAL A 197 11.22 12.19 -6.87
C VAL A 197 11.38 13.69 -6.68
N SER A 198 12.56 14.11 -6.23
CA SER A 198 12.85 15.54 -6.10
C SER A 198 12.73 16.18 -7.49
N SER A 199 12.06 17.33 -7.55
CA SER A 199 11.89 18.09 -8.81
C SER A 199 13.23 18.49 -9.45
N THR A 200 14.31 18.50 -8.68
CA THR A 200 15.67 18.76 -9.13
C THR A 200 16.23 17.61 -9.96
N ALA A 201 15.88 16.36 -9.63
CA ALA A 201 16.32 15.18 -10.38
C ALA A 201 15.60 14.99 -11.73
N LEU A 202 14.47 15.66 -11.93
CA LEU A 202 13.70 15.58 -13.19
C LEU A 202 14.06 16.69 -14.20
N ARG A 203 14.93 17.64 -13.84
CA ARG A 203 15.32 18.78 -14.69
C ARG A 203 16.70 18.63 -15.34
N GLN A 204 17.35 17.49 -15.17
CA GLN A 204 18.56 17.10 -15.90
C GLN A 204 18.18 16.19 -17.05
#